data_6a22cdd3985935de129db99a0cba8092
#
_entry.id   6a22cdd3985935de129db99a0cba8092
#
_cell.length_a   1.000
_cell.length_b   1.000
_cell.length_c   1.000
_cell.angle_alpha   90.00
_cell.angle_beta   90.00
_cell.angle_gamma   90.00
#
_symmetry.space_group_name_H-M   'P 1'
#
loop_
_entity.id
_entity.type
_entity.pdbx_description
1 polymer ?
#
loop_
_entity_poly.entity_id
_entity_poly.type
_entity_poly.pdbx_seq_one_letter_code
_entity_poly.pdbx_strand_id
1 'polypeptide(L)'
;MPGREVGIDIEQYGERVRKVAHKFMREDEQPSVFRGTDTWSLLLHWSAKETMFKCLNASEVDFRGHMRILPFAVNESGVFSAEEYRTVEKRRFTIHYYLFPDFVLTLSL
;
A
#
# COMPACT_ATOMS: atom_id res chain seq x y z
N MET A 1 -12.65 20.22 0.90
CA MET A 1 -13.08 20.30 -0.50
C MET A 1 -13.99 19.12 -0.82
N PRO A 2 -15.19 19.36 -1.30
CA PRO A 2 -16.09 18.28 -1.65
C PRO A 2 -15.49 17.39 -2.74
N GLY A 3 -15.66 16.09 -2.60
CA GLY A 3 -15.19 15.13 -3.57
C GLY A 3 -13.73 14.75 -3.47
N ARG A 4 -12.96 15.42 -2.63
CA ARG A 4 -11.57 15.05 -2.41
C ARG A 4 -11.48 14.04 -1.28
N GLU A 5 -10.90 12.90 -1.57
CA GLU A 5 -10.74 11.85 -0.58
C GLU A 5 -9.29 11.75 -0.14
N VAL A 6 -9.10 11.61 1.16
CA VAL A 6 -7.79 11.48 1.77
C VAL A 6 -7.79 10.19 2.57
N GLY A 7 -6.75 9.39 2.38
CA GLY A 7 -6.58 8.17 3.15
C GLY A 7 -5.26 8.19 3.89
N ILE A 8 -5.26 7.59 5.06
CA ILE A 8 -4.05 7.43 5.86
C ILE A 8 -4.12 6.08 6.55
N ASP A 9 -2.97 5.43 6.67
CA ASP A 9 -2.86 4.14 7.34
C ASP A 9 -1.52 4.04 8.04
N ILE A 10 -1.53 3.43 9.21
CA ILE A 10 -0.33 3.17 10.02
C ILE A 10 -0.31 1.70 10.36
N GLU A 11 0.85 1.05 10.10
CA GLU A 11 1.03 -0.37 10.41
C GLU A 11 2.28 -0.56 11.25
N GLN A 12 2.14 -1.28 12.34
CA GLN A 12 3.27 -1.58 13.21
C GLN A 12 4.20 -2.58 12.53
N TYR A 13 5.51 -2.37 12.69
CA TYR A 13 6.49 -3.31 12.16
C TYR A 13 6.38 -4.65 12.87
N GLY A 14 6.45 -5.72 12.09
CA GLY A 14 6.45 -7.07 12.63
C GLY A 14 6.42 -8.09 11.50
N GLU A 15 6.71 -9.34 11.83
CA GLU A 15 6.83 -10.41 10.84
C GLU A 15 5.49 -11.01 10.45
N ARG A 16 4.40 -10.60 11.10
CA ARG A 16 3.07 -11.13 10.79
C ARG A 16 2.66 -10.88 9.35
N VAL A 17 3.06 -9.73 8.79
CA VAL A 17 2.74 -9.38 7.41
C VAL A 17 3.24 -10.44 6.43
N ARG A 18 4.36 -11.09 6.73
CA ARG A 18 4.92 -12.11 5.85
C ARG A 18 4.03 -13.34 5.76
N LYS A 19 3.35 -13.66 6.85
CA LYS A 19 2.47 -14.83 6.92
C LYS A 19 1.19 -14.64 6.11
N VAL A 20 0.76 -13.40 5.94
CA VAL A 20 -0.49 -13.11 5.23
C VAL A 20 -0.25 -12.43 3.88
N ALA A 21 1.00 -12.31 3.46
CA ALA A 21 1.35 -11.60 2.22
C ALA A 21 0.61 -12.16 1.01
N HIS A 22 0.39 -13.46 0.95
CA HIS A 22 -0.32 -14.10 -0.15
C HIS A 22 -1.75 -13.59 -0.32
N LYS A 23 -2.32 -12.95 0.71
CA LYS A 23 -3.69 -12.42 0.65
C LYS A 23 -3.75 -11.07 -0.05
N PHE A 24 -2.64 -10.34 -0.13
CA PHE A 24 -2.66 -9.01 -0.72
C PHE A 24 -1.59 -8.76 -1.77
N MET A 25 -0.55 -9.61 -1.85
CA MET A 25 0.50 -9.44 -2.85
C MET A 25 0.12 -10.15 -4.15
N ARG A 26 0.24 -9.41 -5.25
CA ARG A 26 0.01 -9.95 -6.59
C ARG A 26 1.30 -10.58 -7.10
N GLU A 27 1.15 -11.47 -8.10
CA GLU A 27 2.31 -12.10 -8.72
C GLU A 27 3.19 -11.09 -9.45
N ASP A 28 2.60 -9.99 -9.93
CA ASP A 28 3.33 -8.93 -10.63
C ASP A 28 3.87 -7.85 -9.69
N GLU A 29 3.77 -8.06 -8.40
CA GLU A 29 4.36 -7.17 -7.39
C GLU A 29 5.55 -7.86 -6.75
N GLN A 30 6.68 -7.16 -6.70
CA GLN A 30 7.91 -7.71 -6.12
C GLN A 30 8.33 -6.86 -4.94
N PRO A 31 8.37 -7.42 -3.73
CA PRO A 31 8.86 -6.64 -2.59
C PRO A 31 10.36 -6.41 -2.74
N SER A 32 10.80 -5.22 -2.37
CA SER A 32 12.21 -4.88 -2.39
C SER A 32 12.82 -5.06 -0.99
N VAL A 33 14.13 -5.21 -0.96
CA VAL A 33 14.85 -5.39 0.31
C VAL A 33 15.29 -4.03 0.83
N PHE A 34 15.08 -3.78 2.11
CA PHE A 34 15.52 -2.57 2.80
C PHE A 34 15.95 -2.96 4.21
N ARG A 35 17.15 -2.53 4.60
CA ARG A 35 17.72 -2.90 5.90
C ARG A 35 17.78 -4.41 6.11
N GLY A 36 18.12 -5.13 5.03
CA GLY A 36 18.32 -6.58 5.09
C GLY A 36 17.07 -7.43 5.09
N THR A 37 15.89 -6.85 4.87
CA THR A 37 14.63 -7.60 4.88
C THR A 37 13.65 -7.02 3.88
N ASP A 38 12.71 -7.85 3.43
CA ASP A 38 11.60 -7.38 2.60
C ASP A 38 10.38 -6.99 3.43
N THR A 39 10.45 -7.08 4.74
CA THR A 39 9.31 -6.82 5.62
C THR A 39 8.81 -5.38 5.48
N TRP A 40 9.72 -4.40 5.38
CA TRP A 40 9.32 -3.01 5.19
C TRP A 40 8.50 -2.83 3.91
N SER A 41 8.97 -3.45 2.82
CA SER A 41 8.27 -3.38 1.54
C SER A 41 6.89 -4.03 1.62
N LEU A 42 6.80 -5.19 2.25
CA LEU A 42 5.52 -5.88 2.43
C LEU A 42 4.55 -5.03 3.24
N LEU A 43 5.04 -4.40 4.32
CA LEU A 43 4.21 -3.52 5.14
C LEU A 43 3.72 -2.32 4.34
N LEU A 44 4.58 -1.75 3.48
CA LEU A 44 4.18 -0.62 2.64
C LEU A 44 3.14 -1.02 1.61
N HIS A 45 3.26 -2.22 1.04
CA HIS A 45 2.22 -2.72 0.13
C HIS A 45 0.90 -2.88 0.85
N TRP A 46 0.91 -3.48 2.03
CA TRP A 46 -0.30 -3.66 2.81
C TRP A 46 -0.91 -2.32 3.21
N SER A 47 -0.10 -1.44 3.78
CA SER A 47 -0.55 -0.13 4.26
C SER A 47 -1.10 0.72 3.12
N ALA A 48 -0.44 0.71 1.96
CA ALA A 48 -0.91 1.45 0.80
C ALA A 48 -2.27 0.96 0.33
N LYS A 49 -2.48 -0.35 0.32
CA LYS A 49 -3.75 -0.92 -0.10
C LYS A 49 -4.86 -0.61 0.91
N GLU A 50 -4.54 -0.57 2.20
CA GLU A 50 -5.48 -0.10 3.22
C GLU A 50 -5.84 1.36 2.98
N THR A 51 -4.84 2.20 2.68
CA THR A 51 -5.05 3.62 2.39
C THR A 51 -5.94 3.79 1.16
N MET A 52 -5.67 3.04 0.10
CA MET A 52 -6.48 3.06 -1.11
C MET A 52 -7.92 2.63 -0.83
N PHE A 53 -8.09 1.58 -0.04
CA PHE A 53 -9.41 1.08 0.31
C PHE A 53 -10.23 2.15 1.02
N LYS A 54 -9.61 2.90 1.91
CA LYS A 54 -10.29 4.00 2.61
C LYS A 54 -10.72 5.11 1.66
N CYS A 55 -10.04 5.26 0.53
CA CYS A 55 -10.39 6.25 -0.48
C CYS A 55 -11.43 5.76 -1.47
N LEU A 56 -11.65 4.45 -1.56
CA LEU A 56 -12.63 3.88 -2.47
C LEU A 56 -13.98 3.77 -1.76
N ASN A 57 -15.01 4.32 -2.38
CA ASN A 57 -16.37 4.15 -1.87
C ASN A 57 -16.98 2.92 -2.52
N ALA A 58 -16.41 1.75 -2.22
CA ALA A 58 -16.80 0.50 -2.84
C ALA A 58 -16.74 -0.63 -1.83
N SER A 59 -17.60 -1.62 -2.01
CA SER A 59 -17.61 -2.85 -1.22
C SER A 59 -16.96 -3.99 -1.99
N GLU A 60 -16.70 -5.08 -1.28
CA GLU A 60 -16.17 -6.30 -1.90
C GLU A 60 -14.89 -6.05 -2.68
N VAL A 61 -13.95 -5.34 -2.07
CA VAL A 61 -12.66 -5.05 -2.67
C VAL A 61 -11.67 -6.15 -2.28
N ASP A 62 -11.07 -6.76 -3.30
CA ASP A 62 -10.01 -7.75 -3.11
C ASP A 62 -8.67 -7.05 -3.22
N PHE A 63 -7.92 -6.99 -2.14
CA PHE A 63 -6.64 -6.27 -2.11
C PHE A 63 -5.63 -6.85 -3.08
N ARG A 64 -5.68 -8.13 -3.34
CA ARG A 64 -4.78 -8.77 -4.29
C ARG A 64 -5.25 -8.55 -5.74
N GLY A 65 -6.52 -8.81 -6.01
CA GLY A 65 -7.04 -8.76 -7.37
C GLY A 65 -7.34 -7.36 -7.85
N HIS A 66 -7.71 -6.45 -6.96
CA HIS A 66 -8.21 -5.14 -7.34
C HIS A 66 -7.22 -3.99 -7.13
N MET A 67 -6.07 -4.24 -6.55
CA MET A 67 -5.10 -3.18 -6.25
C MET A 67 -3.69 -3.59 -6.62
N ARG A 68 -2.97 -2.69 -7.27
CA ARG A 68 -1.59 -2.95 -7.68
C ARG A 68 -0.70 -1.78 -7.30
N ILE A 69 0.40 -2.11 -6.65
CA ILE A 69 1.45 -1.15 -6.33
C ILE A 69 2.50 -1.24 -7.43
N LEU A 70 2.85 -0.12 -8.04
CA LEU A 70 3.89 -0.09 -9.04
C LEU A 70 5.27 -0.23 -8.40
N PRO A 71 6.25 -0.77 -9.12
CA PRO A 71 7.58 -1.00 -8.54
C PRO A 71 8.19 0.25 -7.95
N PHE A 72 8.80 0.12 -6.79
CA PHE A 72 9.54 1.20 -6.15
C PHE A 72 10.60 0.60 -5.21
N ALA A 73 11.63 1.37 -4.95
CA ALA A 73 12.65 1.00 -3.98
C ALA A 73 12.33 1.66 -2.64
N VAL A 74 12.41 0.89 -1.56
CA VAL A 74 12.09 1.41 -0.23
C VAL A 74 13.22 2.31 0.25
N ASN A 75 12.85 3.45 0.82
CA ASN A 75 13.71 4.39 1.50
C ASN A 75 13.05 4.75 2.82
N GLU A 76 13.66 5.64 3.58
CA GLU A 76 13.06 6.09 4.84
C GLU A 76 11.78 6.88 4.63
N SER A 77 11.65 7.50 3.48
CA SER A 77 10.43 8.16 3.05
C SER A 77 10.44 8.25 1.52
N GLY A 78 9.27 8.46 0.95
CA GLY A 78 9.20 8.60 -0.50
C GLY A 78 7.77 8.58 -1.00
N VAL A 79 7.66 8.32 -2.29
CA VAL A 79 6.38 8.34 -3.01
C VAL A 79 6.39 7.18 -3.99
N PHE A 80 5.26 6.52 -4.13
CA PHE A 80 5.08 5.55 -5.21
C PHE A 80 3.66 5.61 -5.75
N SER A 81 3.46 4.99 -6.90
CA SER A 81 2.17 5.00 -7.58
C SER A 81 1.45 3.67 -7.41
N ALA A 82 0.14 3.73 -7.41
CA ALA A 82 -0.70 2.55 -7.29
C ALA A 82 -1.93 2.70 -8.17
N GLU A 83 -2.54 1.58 -8.50
CA GLU A 83 -3.74 1.53 -9.35
C GLU A 83 -4.78 0.63 -8.71
N GLU A 84 -6.05 0.96 -8.90
CA GLU A 84 -7.13 0.09 -8.50
C GLU A 84 -7.94 -0.32 -9.73
N TYR A 85 -8.50 -1.52 -9.67
CA TYR A 85 -9.27 -2.09 -10.78
C TYR A 85 -10.70 -2.43 -10.38
N ARG A 86 -11.10 -2.05 -9.17
CA ARG A 86 -12.43 -2.36 -8.64
C ARG A 86 -13.50 -1.42 -9.22
N THR A 87 -13.14 -0.16 -9.46
CA THR A 87 -14.09 0.81 -9.98
C THR A 87 -13.96 0.95 -11.50
N VAL A 88 -14.97 1.55 -12.11
CA VAL A 88 -14.98 1.80 -13.55
C VAL A 88 -13.88 2.79 -13.93
N GLU A 89 -13.62 3.75 -13.05
CA GLU A 89 -12.63 4.79 -13.27
C GLU A 89 -11.22 4.28 -13.31
N LYS A 90 -10.94 3.16 -12.61
CA LYS A 90 -9.59 2.60 -12.50
C LYS A 90 -8.62 3.66 -12.04
N ARG A 91 -8.88 4.18 -10.85
CA ARG A 91 -8.17 5.33 -10.30
C ARG A 91 -6.71 5.02 -10.06
N ARG A 92 -5.89 6.04 -10.26
CA ARG A 92 -4.48 6.03 -9.87
C ARG A 92 -4.31 6.78 -8.57
N PHE A 93 -3.37 6.30 -7.75
CA PHE A 93 -3.06 6.91 -6.47
C PHE A 93 -1.58 7.24 -6.41
N THR A 94 -1.28 8.37 -5.80
CA THR A 94 0.07 8.71 -5.40
C THR A 94 0.15 8.50 -3.90
N ILE A 95 0.98 7.56 -3.49
CA ILE A 95 1.10 7.18 -2.08
C ILE A 95 2.39 7.76 -1.52
N HIS A 96 2.26 8.58 -0.51
CA HIS A 96 3.39 9.10 0.26
C HIS A 96 3.62 8.17 1.43
N TYR A 97 4.88 7.87 1.74
CA TYR A 97 5.16 6.98 2.84
C TYR A 97 6.33 7.47 3.68
N TYR A 98 6.31 7.07 4.95
CA TYR A 98 7.32 7.40 5.93
C TYR A 98 7.56 6.17 6.80
N LEU A 99 8.84 5.85 7.00
CA LEU A 99 9.23 4.76 7.90
C LEU A 99 9.68 5.35 9.23
N PHE A 100 9.20 4.75 10.31
CA PHE A 100 9.59 5.07 11.67
C PHE A 100 10.27 3.82 12.25
N PRO A 101 10.93 3.90 13.41
CA PRO A 101 11.66 2.74 13.92
C PRO A 101 10.81 1.49 14.07
N ASP A 102 9.51 1.64 14.40
CA ASP A 102 8.64 0.50 14.69
C ASP A 102 7.30 0.53 13.95
N PHE A 103 7.13 1.40 12.95
CA PHE A 103 5.90 1.43 12.16
C PHE A 103 6.12 2.13 10.82
N VAL A 104 5.16 1.93 9.91
CA VAL A 104 5.10 2.65 8.65
C VAL A 104 3.83 3.48 8.60
N LEU A 105 3.89 4.57 7.85
CA LEU A 105 2.74 5.42 7.60
C LEU A 105 2.62 5.64 6.10
N THR A 106 1.42 5.46 5.56
CA THR A 106 1.13 5.80 4.17
C THR A 106 -0.04 6.75 4.12
N LEU A 107 -0.02 7.63 3.12
CA LEU A 107 -1.14 8.54 2.92
C LEU A 107 -1.33 8.84 1.44
N SER A 108 -2.59 9.08 1.08
CA SER A 108 -2.99 9.53 -0.24
C SER A 108 -3.74 10.84 -0.08
N LEU A 109 -3.34 11.83 -0.82
CA LEU A 109 -3.97 13.15 -0.77
C LEU A 109 -4.92 13.36 -1.94
#